data_6cb16ab834c8a68dac6b7e7a59108b1c
#
_entry.id   6cb16ab834c8a68dac6b7e7a59108b1c
#
_cell.length_a   1.000
_cell.length_b   1.000
_cell.length_c   1.000
_cell.angle_alpha   90.00
_cell.angle_beta   90.00
_cell.angle_gamma   90.00
#
_symmetry.space_group_name_H-M   'P 1'
#
loop_
_entity.id
_entity.type
_entity.pdbx_description
1 polymer ?
#
loop_
_entity_poly.entity_id
_entity_poly.type
_entity_poly.pdbx_seq_one_letter_code
_entity_poly.pdbx_strand_id
1 'polypeptide(L)'
;EGKASKEKAPADGKVEKMKKAPLEKTDQDDNASIRGQSITAIGDSVLLGASKEVKKKLPDCMIDAKVSRQVVQSKDIVEDLKSKGKLGDTVVLALGTNGTFSDAVGKELIRAIGKDRKIYWVTAFGEHLQWQEEANHQIRSMAEQYKNVQIIDWASLAEGHPKWFVSDGVHLTSSGCKAYAKLYYDAIDKNSQKCIAKNQEE
;
A
#
# COMPACT_ATOMS: atom_id res chain seq x y z
N GLU A 1 -59.80 -20.14 53.20
CA GLU A 1 -58.76 -20.61 54.16
C GLU A 1 -57.44 -20.55 53.44
N GLY A 2 -56.62 -19.55 53.52
CA GLY A 2 -55.87 -19.16 54.74
C GLY A 2 -54.43 -19.57 54.49
N LYS A 3 -53.52 -18.74 54.27
CA LYS A 3 -52.67 -17.95 55.09
C LYS A 3 -51.47 -17.37 54.30
N ALA A 4 -51.33 -16.11 54.48
CA ALA A 4 -50.06 -15.37 54.21
C ALA A 4 -48.93 -15.80 55.18
N SER A 5 -47.70 -15.62 54.76
CA SER A 5 -46.53 -15.20 55.56
C SER A 5 -45.37 -14.91 54.63
N LYS A 6 -45.00 -13.65 54.43
CA LYS A 6 -43.89 -12.89 55.07
C LYS A 6 -42.51 -13.37 54.66
N GLU A 7 -41.87 -12.57 53.84
CA GLU A 7 -40.75 -11.66 54.18
C GLU A 7 -39.39 -12.30 54.46
N LYS A 8 -38.44 -12.02 53.58
CA LYS A 8 -37.13 -11.43 53.89
C LYS A 8 -36.27 -11.22 52.65
N ALA A 9 -36.02 -9.98 52.32
CA ALA A 9 -34.76 -9.59 51.71
C ALA A 9 -33.69 -9.48 52.84
N PRO A 10 -32.40 -9.59 52.58
CA PRO A 10 -31.57 -8.44 52.24
C PRO A 10 -30.51 -8.77 51.16
N ALA A 11 -30.24 -7.83 50.29
CA ALA A 11 -29.04 -7.00 50.20
C ALA A 11 -27.70 -7.75 50.30
N ASP A 12 -26.98 -7.83 49.20
CA ASP A 12 -25.68 -7.13 49.15
C ASP A 12 -25.17 -7.03 47.68
N GLY A 13 -24.90 -5.80 47.28
CA GLY A 13 -24.39 -5.50 45.98
C GLY A 13 -22.92 -5.90 45.85
N LYS A 14 -22.59 -6.60 44.77
CA LYS A 14 -21.28 -6.54 44.17
C LYS A 14 -21.44 -6.00 42.77
N VAL A 15 -21.21 -4.71 42.66
CA VAL A 15 -20.94 -4.06 41.39
C VAL A 15 -19.61 -4.59 40.87
N GLU A 16 -19.63 -5.60 40.03
CA GLU A 16 -18.45 -5.95 39.25
C GLU A 16 -18.16 -4.81 38.29
N LYS A 17 -17.04 -4.13 38.54
CA LYS A 17 -16.40 -3.22 37.62
C LYS A 17 -16.13 -3.98 36.32
N MET A 18 -16.99 -3.76 35.31
CA MET A 18 -16.66 -4.10 33.93
C MET A 18 -15.37 -3.36 33.56
N LYS A 19 -14.28 -4.10 33.41
CA LYS A 19 -13.07 -3.61 32.78
C LYS A 19 -13.43 -3.22 31.36
N LYS A 20 -13.40 -1.92 31.05
CA LYS A 20 -13.45 -1.41 29.69
C LYS A 20 -12.35 -2.13 28.89
N ALA A 21 -12.75 -2.89 27.90
CA ALA A 21 -11.84 -3.35 26.85
C ALA A 21 -11.17 -2.13 26.19
N PRO A 22 -9.90 -2.25 25.77
CA PRO A 22 -9.23 -1.17 25.06
C PRO A 22 -10.08 -0.84 23.80
N LEU A 23 -10.39 0.44 23.60
CA LEU A 23 -10.98 0.92 22.36
C LEU A 23 -10.06 0.48 21.22
N GLU A 24 -10.56 -0.38 20.34
CA GLU A 24 -9.94 -0.59 19.04
C GLU A 24 -9.83 0.78 18.37
N LYS A 25 -8.61 1.19 18.04
CA LYS A 25 -8.35 2.38 17.23
C LYS A 25 -9.09 2.17 15.93
N THR A 26 -10.08 3.00 15.68
CA THR A 26 -10.82 2.99 14.44
C THR A 26 -9.90 3.43 13.30
N ASP A 27 -9.97 2.75 12.16
CA ASP A 27 -9.22 3.03 10.91
C ASP A 27 -9.32 4.49 10.40
N GLN A 28 -10.08 5.34 11.07
CA GLN A 28 -10.29 6.75 10.70
C GLN A 28 -9.18 7.70 11.15
N ASP A 29 -8.46 7.40 12.25
CA ASP A 29 -7.40 8.29 12.77
C ASP A 29 -6.07 8.11 12.02
N ASP A 30 -5.85 6.95 11.40
CA ASP A 30 -4.58 6.64 10.72
C ASP A 30 -4.40 7.39 9.38
N ASN A 31 -5.47 7.94 8.80
CA ASN A 31 -5.44 8.54 7.45
C ASN A 31 -5.13 10.06 7.43
N ALA A 32 -4.98 10.70 8.57
CA ALA A 32 -4.85 12.16 8.64
C ALA A 32 -3.55 12.69 8.00
N SER A 33 -2.44 11.96 8.10
CA SER A 33 -1.11 12.38 7.59
C SER A 33 -0.96 12.27 6.08
N ILE A 34 -1.79 11.44 5.42
CA ILE A 34 -1.74 11.20 3.96
C ILE A 34 -2.81 11.99 3.21
N ARG A 35 -3.83 12.50 3.91
CA ARG A 35 -4.88 13.32 3.29
C ARG A 35 -4.29 14.58 2.66
N GLY A 36 -4.66 14.84 1.40
CA GLY A 36 -4.16 15.95 0.62
C GLY A 36 -2.86 15.70 -0.12
N GLN A 37 -2.24 14.53 0.00
CA GLN A 37 -1.12 14.16 -0.84
C GLN A 37 -1.62 13.74 -2.23
N SER A 38 -1.02 14.32 -3.26
CA SER A 38 -1.28 13.96 -4.64
C SER A 38 -0.52 12.69 -4.99
N ILE A 39 -1.22 11.54 -5.03
CA ILE A 39 -0.62 10.22 -5.28
C ILE A 39 -1.15 9.65 -6.59
N THR A 40 -0.25 9.18 -7.44
CA THR A 40 -0.57 8.39 -8.64
C THR A 40 0.05 7.01 -8.54
N ALA A 41 -0.74 5.95 -8.66
CA ALA A 41 -0.25 4.58 -8.74
C ALA A 41 -0.43 4.03 -10.17
N ILE A 42 0.66 3.61 -10.77
CA ILE A 42 0.71 3.01 -12.11
C ILE A 42 1.08 1.54 -11.95
N GLY A 43 0.27 0.63 -12.48
CA GLY A 43 0.52 -0.79 -12.26
C GLY A 43 -0.11 -1.74 -13.27
N ASP A 44 0.09 -3.00 -12.98
CA ASP A 44 -0.39 -4.14 -13.74
C ASP A 44 -1.66 -4.78 -13.12
N SER A 45 -1.91 -6.05 -13.42
CA SER A 45 -3.09 -6.78 -12.94
C SER A 45 -3.12 -6.96 -11.42
N VAL A 46 -1.98 -6.99 -10.74
CA VAL A 46 -1.93 -7.12 -9.28
C VAL A 46 -2.47 -5.85 -8.63
N LEU A 47 -2.00 -4.68 -9.05
CA LEU A 47 -2.54 -3.39 -8.58
C LEU A 47 -4.01 -3.23 -8.98
N LEU A 48 -4.38 -3.65 -10.20
CA LEU A 48 -5.77 -3.58 -10.67
C LEU A 48 -6.69 -4.36 -9.73
N GLY A 49 -6.32 -5.59 -9.38
CA GLY A 49 -7.08 -6.42 -8.44
C GLY A 49 -7.16 -5.84 -7.03
N ALA A 50 -6.09 -5.19 -6.57
CA ALA A 50 -6.01 -4.57 -5.25
C ALA A 50 -6.58 -3.14 -5.18
N SER A 51 -6.97 -2.54 -6.31
CA SER A 51 -7.31 -1.12 -6.43
C SER A 51 -8.36 -0.65 -5.43
N LYS A 52 -9.38 -1.46 -5.16
CA LYS A 52 -10.42 -1.16 -4.16
C LYS A 52 -9.85 -0.99 -2.75
N GLU A 53 -8.97 -1.89 -2.33
CA GLU A 53 -8.37 -1.83 -0.99
C GLU A 53 -7.32 -0.72 -0.90
N VAL A 54 -6.57 -0.46 -1.98
CA VAL A 54 -5.66 0.69 -2.07
C VAL A 54 -6.43 1.99 -1.95
N LYS A 55 -7.57 2.15 -2.64
CA LYS A 55 -8.45 3.33 -2.53
C LYS A 55 -9.04 3.52 -1.14
N LYS A 56 -9.30 2.46 -0.38
CA LYS A 56 -9.75 2.57 1.01
C LYS A 56 -8.66 3.17 1.91
N LYS A 57 -7.40 2.80 1.71
CA LYS A 57 -6.27 3.30 2.49
C LYS A 57 -5.75 4.64 1.98
N LEU A 58 -5.83 4.89 0.69
CA LEU A 58 -5.38 6.09 -0.01
C LEU A 58 -6.53 6.65 -0.87
N PRO A 59 -7.54 7.31 -0.28
CA PRO A 59 -8.77 7.70 -0.99
C PRO A 59 -8.53 8.59 -2.22
N ASP A 60 -7.55 9.49 -2.12
CA ASP A 60 -7.21 10.47 -3.16
C ASP A 60 -6.20 9.93 -4.18
N CYS A 61 -5.73 8.67 -4.03
CA CYS A 61 -4.82 8.06 -4.97
C CYS A 61 -5.48 7.86 -6.34
N MET A 62 -4.91 8.43 -7.39
CA MET A 62 -5.27 8.09 -8.76
C MET A 62 -4.59 6.76 -9.13
N ILE A 63 -5.36 5.81 -9.64
CA ILE A 63 -4.85 4.50 -10.04
C ILE A 63 -5.02 4.32 -11.53
N ASP A 64 -3.92 4.08 -12.25
CA ASP A 64 -3.87 3.67 -13.64
C ASP A 64 -3.23 2.27 -13.70
N ALA A 65 -4.05 1.24 -13.76
CA ALA A 65 -3.62 -0.15 -13.78
C ALA A 65 -4.27 -0.94 -14.92
N LYS A 66 -3.49 -1.81 -15.56
CA LYS A 66 -3.93 -2.60 -16.71
C LYS A 66 -3.31 -3.99 -16.68
N VAL A 67 -4.10 -5.00 -17.03
CA VAL A 67 -3.63 -6.39 -17.22
C VAL A 67 -2.45 -6.45 -18.18
N SER A 68 -1.45 -7.26 -17.87
CA SER A 68 -0.24 -7.51 -18.67
C SER A 68 0.63 -6.29 -18.94
N ARG A 69 0.46 -5.19 -18.19
CA ARG A 69 1.31 -4.00 -18.38
C ARG A 69 2.75 -4.31 -17.98
N GLN A 70 3.67 -3.90 -18.84
CA GLN A 70 5.12 -3.95 -18.62
C GLN A 70 5.69 -2.58 -18.29
N VAL A 71 6.88 -2.55 -17.68
CA VAL A 71 7.56 -1.30 -17.30
C VAL A 71 7.77 -0.36 -18.50
N VAL A 72 8.18 -0.90 -19.66
CA VAL A 72 8.44 -0.14 -20.88
C VAL A 72 7.26 0.70 -21.37
N GLN A 73 6.04 0.25 -21.10
CA GLN A 73 4.81 0.94 -21.51
C GLN A 73 4.45 2.15 -20.61
N SER A 74 5.11 2.29 -19.47
CA SER A 74 4.67 3.22 -18.44
C SER A 74 5.20 4.63 -18.62
N LYS A 75 6.26 4.81 -19.42
CA LYS A 75 6.80 6.13 -19.75
C LYS A 75 5.74 6.99 -20.44
N ASP A 76 5.10 6.48 -21.47
CA ASP A 76 4.10 7.22 -22.24
C ASP A 76 2.89 7.60 -21.37
N ILE A 77 2.51 6.72 -20.42
CA ILE A 77 1.44 6.98 -19.46
C ILE A 77 1.83 8.14 -18.54
N VAL A 78 3.06 8.12 -18.03
CA VAL A 78 3.60 9.20 -17.18
C VAL A 78 3.61 10.53 -17.94
N GLU A 79 4.09 10.55 -19.18
CA GLU A 79 4.15 11.75 -20.03
C GLU A 79 2.75 12.30 -20.31
N ASP A 80 1.78 11.43 -20.61
CA ASP A 80 0.37 11.82 -20.81
C ASP A 80 -0.24 12.42 -19.55
N LEU A 81 -0.10 11.75 -18.40
CA LEU A 81 -0.60 12.26 -17.12
C LEU A 81 0.06 13.57 -16.72
N LYS A 82 1.35 13.72 -16.96
CA LYS A 82 2.10 14.94 -16.70
C LYS A 82 1.65 16.10 -17.57
N SER A 83 1.44 15.85 -18.86
CA SER A 83 0.94 16.87 -19.81
C SER A 83 -0.44 17.40 -19.45
N LYS A 84 -1.27 16.53 -18.84
CA LYS A 84 -2.61 16.86 -18.34
C LYS A 84 -2.64 17.44 -16.93
N GLY A 85 -1.48 17.62 -16.28
CA GLY A 85 -1.38 18.08 -14.90
C GLY A 85 -2.00 17.11 -13.88
N LYS A 86 -2.07 15.81 -14.21
CA LYS A 86 -2.70 14.76 -13.40
C LYS A 86 -1.71 13.82 -12.70
N LEU A 87 -0.41 13.95 -13.00
CA LEU A 87 0.62 13.15 -12.32
C LEU A 87 0.86 13.71 -10.93
N GLY A 88 0.66 12.89 -9.92
CA GLY A 88 0.84 13.27 -8.52
C GLY A 88 2.29 13.58 -8.14
N ASP A 89 2.49 14.23 -6.99
CA ASP A 89 3.82 14.50 -6.43
C ASP A 89 4.48 13.23 -5.87
N THR A 90 3.66 12.24 -5.55
CA THR A 90 4.08 10.90 -5.21
C THR A 90 3.59 9.92 -6.28
N VAL A 91 4.51 9.15 -6.84
CA VAL A 91 4.22 8.13 -7.86
C VAL A 91 4.57 6.75 -7.34
N VAL A 92 3.62 5.84 -7.37
CA VAL A 92 3.84 4.42 -7.05
C VAL A 92 3.89 3.62 -8.34
N LEU A 93 4.97 2.87 -8.55
CA LEU A 93 5.16 1.97 -9.68
C LEU A 93 4.97 0.52 -9.21
N ALA A 94 3.86 -0.08 -9.56
CA ALA A 94 3.53 -1.49 -9.26
C ALA A 94 3.69 -2.33 -10.52
N LEU A 95 4.92 -2.48 -10.96
CA LEU A 95 5.32 -3.05 -12.25
C LEU A 95 6.54 -3.97 -12.07
N GLY A 96 6.58 -5.04 -12.84
CA GLY A 96 7.65 -6.06 -12.77
C GLY A 96 7.10 -7.48 -12.80
N THR A 97 5.81 -7.67 -12.52
CA THR A 97 5.15 -8.98 -12.56
C THR A 97 5.03 -9.53 -13.98
N ASN A 98 5.01 -8.69 -15.01
CA ASN A 98 4.87 -9.09 -16.42
C ASN A 98 6.18 -9.03 -17.22
N GLY A 99 7.30 -9.21 -16.56
CA GLY A 99 8.63 -9.24 -17.18
C GLY A 99 9.63 -8.31 -16.51
N THR A 100 10.88 -8.56 -16.80
CA THR A 100 11.99 -7.70 -16.40
C THR A 100 12.10 -6.49 -17.33
N PHE A 101 13.01 -5.58 -17.02
CA PHE A 101 13.29 -4.40 -17.83
C PHE A 101 14.80 -4.06 -17.76
N SER A 102 15.31 -3.36 -18.76
CA SER A 102 16.68 -2.92 -18.75
C SER A 102 16.90 -1.67 -17.88
N ASP A 103 18.15 -1.46 -17.45
CA ASP A 103 18.57 -0.25 -16.74
C ASP A 103 18.16 1.03 -17.50
N ALA A 104 18.30 1.04 -18.83
CA ALA A 104 17.91 2.16 -19.67
C ALA A 104 16.41 2.48 -19.57
N VAL A 105 15.55 1.46 -19.63
CA VAL A 105 14.10 1.60 -19.50
C VAL A 105 13.71 2.15 -18.13
N GLY A 106 14.30 1.63 -17.06
CA GLY A 106 14.06 2.13 -15.71
C GLY A 106 14.47 3.60 -15.55
N LYS A 107 15.63 3.96 -16.06
CA LYS A 107 16.14 5.34 -16.04
C LYS A 107 15.28 6.31 -16.84
N GLU A 108 14.81 5.91 -18.01
CA GLU A 108 13.91 6.73 -18.83
C GLU A 108 12.58 6.98 -18.11
N LEU A 109 12.01 5.97 -17.49
CA LEU A 109 10.77 6.10 -16.73
C LEU A 109 10.94 7.07 -15.54
N ILE A 110 12.02 6.93 -14.76
CA ILE A 110 12.30 7.83 -13.63
C ILE A 110 12.51 9.27 -14.10
N ARG A 111 13.23 9.48 -15.20
CA ARG A 111 13.43 10.83 -15.78
C ARG A 111 12.11 11.43 -16.27
N ALA A 112 11.23 10.64 -16.88
CA ALA A 112 9.90 11.11 -17.30
C ALA A 112 9.05 11.56 -16.11
N ILE A 113 9.07 10.82 -15.00
CA ILE A 113 8.40 11.21 -13.75
C ILE A 113 8.97 12.53 -13.22
N GLY A 114 10.28 12.64 -13.16
CA GLY A 114 11.00 13.84 -12.72
C GLY A 114 11.59 13.72 -11.31
N LYS A 115 12.67 14.50 -11.09
CA LYS A 115 13.47 14.46 -9.85
C LYS A 115 12.76 15.04 -8.62
N ASP A 116 11.76 15.87 -8.84
CA ASP A 116 11.04 16.60 -7.78
C ASP A 116 9.85 15.79 -7.22
N ARG A 117 9.59 14.61 -7.78
CA ARG A 117 8.55 13.68 -7.31
C ARG A 117 9.15 12.55 -6.50
N LYS A 118 8.42 12.12 -5.47
CA LYS A 118 8.74 10.88 -4.75
C LYS A 118 8.26 9.69 -5.57
N ILE A 119 9.11 8.68 -5.72
CA ILE A 119 8.80 7.46 -6.45
C ILE A 119 8.90 6.29 -5.49
N TYR A 120 7.86 5.49 -5.41
CA TYR A 120 7.85 4.21 -4.72
C TYR A 120 7.73 3.09 -5.75
N TRP A 121 8.72 2.21 -5.81
CA TRP A 121 8.65 1.05 -6.70
C TRP A 121 8.40 -0.20 -5.90
N VAL A 122 7.33 -0.91 -6.26
CA VAL A 122 6.89 -2.13 -5.57
C VAL A 122 7.62 -3.31 -6.16
N THR A 123 8.25 -4.14 -5.31
CA THR A 123 8.87 -5.38 -5.77
C THR A 123 7.81 -6.38 -6.23
N ALA A 124 8.13 -7.15 -7.28
CA ALA A 124 7.25 -8.17 -7.82
C ALA A 124 7.34 -9.47 -7.01
N PHE A 125 6.21 -10.16 -6.86
CA PHE A 125 6.15 -11.49 -6.26
C PHE A 125 5.20 -12.40 -7.05
N GLY A 126 5.63 -13.64 -7.25
CA GLY A 126 4.81 -14.72 -7.78
C GLY A 126 5.50 -16.05 -7.59
N GLU A 127 4.80 -17.05 -7.04
CA GLU A 127 5.36 -18.34 -6.64
C GLU A 127 6.16 -19.05 -7.76
N HIS A 128 5.77 -18.80 -9.01
CA HIS A 128 6.41 -19.42 -10.19
C HIS A 128 6.94 -18.40 -11.20
N LEU A 129 7.18 -17.16 -10.75
CA LEU A 129 7.61 -16.07 -11.60
C LEU A 129 9.12 -16.16 -11.87
N GLN A 130 9.49 -16.74 -13.00
CA GLN A 130 10.90 -17.05 -13.33
C GLN A 130 11.82 -15.82 -13.38
N TRP A 131 11.28 -14.64 -13.70
CA TRP A 131 12.04 -13.38 -13.79
C TRP A 131 11.96 -12.52 -12.52
N GLN A 132 11.36 -13.01 -11.45
CA GLN A 132 11.16 -12.25 -10.22
C GLN A 132 12.47 -11.67 -9.67
N GLU A 133 13.49 -12.50 -9.55
CA GLU A 133 14.80 -12.11 -9.03
C GLU A 133 15.41 -10.99 -9.87
N GLU A 134 15.40 -11.14 -11.20
CA GLU A 134 15.94 -10.14 -12.12
C GLU A 134 15.14 -8.84 -12.10
N ALA A 135 13.80 -8.91 -12.14
CA ALA A 135 12.95 -7.74 -12.04
C ALA A 135 13.18 -6.98 -10.73
N ASN A 136 13.24 -7.69 -9.61
CA ASN A 136 13.46 -7.08 -8.30
C ASN A 136 14.89 -6.52 -8.15
N HIS A 137 15.88 -7.17 -8.74
CA HIS A 137 17.24 -6.63 -8.81
C HIS A 137 17.26 -5.29 -9.55
N GLN A 138 16.61 -5.18 -10.70
CA GLN A 138 16.50 -3.92 -11.45
C GLN A 138 15.75 -2.84 -10.66
N ILE A 139 14.65 -3.20 -10.00
CA ILE A 139 13.88 -2.28 -9.15
C ILE A 139 14.76 -1.71 -8.02
N ARG A 140 15.51 -2.58 -7.31
CA ARG A 140 16.40 -2.16 -6.22
C ARG A 140 17.56 -1.31 -6.76
N SER A 141 18.14 -1.67 -7.90
CA SER A 141 19.20 -0.89 -8.57
C SER A 141 18.73 0.53 -8.90
N MET A 142 17.47 0.72 -9.30
CA MET A 142 16.92 2.07 -9.49
C MET A 142 16.87 2.86 -8.19
N ALA A 143 16.48 2.24 -7.08
CA ALA A 143 16.46 2.92 -5.78
C ALA A 143 17.86 3.27 -5.25
N GLU A 144 18.87 2.49 -5.58
CA GLU A 144 20.27 2.80 -5.25
C GLU A 144 20.82 3.98 -6.06
N GLN A 145 20.42 4.09 -7.33
CA GLN A 145 20.90 5.13 -8.25
C GLN A 145 20.17 6.48 -8.10
N TYR A 146 18.91 6.47 -7.62
CA TYR A 146 18.06 7.67 -7.57
C TYR A 146 17.52 7.93 -6.17
N LYS A 147 17.93 9.04 -5.56
CA LYS A 147 17.55 9.42 -4.18
C LYS A 147 16.06 9.60 -3.95
N ASN A 148 15.32 9.92 -5.01
CA ASN A 148 13.88 10.08 -4.98
C ASN A 148 13.10 8.78 -5.22
N VAL A 149 13.79 7.65 -5.42
CA VAL A 149 13.20 6.31 -5.58
C VAL A 149 13.34 5.53 -4.28
N GLN A 150 12.26 4.96 -3.82
CA GLN A 150 12.18 4.12 -2.62
C GLN A 150 11.49 2.80 -2.96
N ILE A 151 11.78 1.77 -2.17
CA ILE A 151 11.20 0.44 -2.36
C ILE A 151 9.99 0.25 -1.45
N ILE A 152 8.92 -0.30 -2.02
CA ILE A 152 7.86 -0.99 -1.29
C ILE A 152 8.11 -2.48 -1.45
N ASP A 153 8.62 -3.13 -0.41
CA ASP A 153 9.09 -4.51 -0.50
C ASP A 153 7.96 -5.52 -0.31
N TRP A 154 7.13 -5.64 -1.36
CA TRP A 154 6.05 -6.62 -1.40
C TRP A 154 6.59 -8.05 -1.46
N ALA A 155 7.66 -8.31 -2.19
CA ALA A 155 8.23 -9.65 -2.31
C ALA A 155 8.59 -10.24 -0.96
N SER A 156 9.32 -9.49 -0.13
CA SER A 156 9.68 -9.97 1.21
C SER A 156 8.49 -10.12 2.15
N LEU A 157 7.49 -9.24 2.04
CA LEU A 157 6.29 -9.35 2.88
C LEU A 157 5.40 -10.52 2.45
N ALA A 158 5.31 -10.80 1.15
CA ALA A 158 4.45 -11.83 0.58
C ALA A 158 4.99 -13.24 0.81
N GLU A 159 6.30 -13.37 0.97
CA GLU A 159 6.95 -14.64 1.25
C GLU A 159 6.38 -15.29 2.51
N GLY A 160 6.05 -16.58 2.43
CA GLY A 160 5.43 -17.31 3.54
C GLY A 160 3.94 -17.05 3.75
N HIS A 161 3.27 -16.30 2.88
CA HIS A 161 1.84 -16.00 2.97
C HIS A 161 1.01 -16.58 1.80
N PRO A 162 1.00 -17.90 1.57
CA PRO A 162 0.32 -18.50 0.41
C PRO A 162 -1.18 -18.20 0.37
N LYS A 163 -1.81 -17.96 1.52
CA LYS A 163 -3.24 -17.61 1.61
C LYS A 163 -3.57 -16.20 1.05
N TRP A 164 -2.57 -15.39 0.77
CA TRP A 164 -2.78 -14.09 0.14
C TRP A 164 -2.93 -14.17 -1.37
N PHE A 165 -2.67 -15.33 -1.95
CA PHE A 165 -2.70 -15.54 -3.39
C PHE A 165 -3.81 -16.52 -3.78
N VAL A 166 -4.36 -16.32 -4.97
CA VAL A 166 -5.19 -17.33 -5.63
C VAL A 166 -4.30 -18.45 -6.19
N SER A 167 -4.90 -19.45 -6.82
CA SER A 167 -4.20 -20.68 -7.25
C SER A 167 -3.02 -20.44 -8.21
N ASP A 168 -2.91 -19.29 -8.85
CA ASP A 168 -1.79 -18.95 -9.74
C ASP A 168 -0.54 -18.44 -9.00
N GLY A 169 -0.64 -18.20 -7.69
CA GLY A 169 0.46 -17.72 -6.85
C GLY A 169 0.91 -16.29 -7.13
N VAL A 170 0.14 -15.51 -7.92
CA VAL A 170 0.46 -14.13 -8.33
C VAL A 170 -0.65 -13.17 -7.96
N HIS A 171 -1.88 -13.44 -8.39
CA HIS A 171 -3.02 -12.58 -8.13
C HIS A 171 -3.53 -12.75 -6.70
N LEU A 172 -4.06 -11.66 -6.14
CA LEU A 172 -4.33 -11.56 -4.71
C LEU A 172 -5.76 -11.99 -4.34
N THR A 173 -5.87 -12.70 -3.22
CA THR A 173 -7.14 -12.89 -2.51
C THR A 173 -7.56 -11.58 -1.82
N SER A 174 -8.75 -11.56 -1.23
CA SER A 174 -9.20 -10.39 -0.44
C SER A 174 -8.22 -10.04 0.70
N SER A 175 -7.66 -11.05 1.39
CA SER A 175 -6.66 -10.83 2.45
C SER A 175 -5.33 -10.32 1.88
N GLY A 176 -4.90 -10.82 0.74
CA GLY A 176 -3.72 -10.34 0.03
C GLY A 176 -3.87 -8.89 -0.42
N CYS A 177 -5.03 -8.51 -0.99
CA CYS A 177 -5.32 -7.13 -1.36
C CYS A 177 -5.25 -6.16 -0.17
N LYS A 178 -5.75 -6.57 1.01
CA LYS A 178 -5.67 -5.76 2.24
C LYS A 178 -4.23 -5.58 2.71
N ALA A 179 -3.43 -6.66 2.70
CA ALA A 179 -2.02 -6.62 3.08
C ALA A 179 -1.22 -5.73 2.11
N TYR A 180 -1.47 -5.85 0.82
CA TYR A 180 -0.85 -5.05 -0.23
C TYR A 180 -1.16 -3.55 -0.06
N ALA A 181 -2.42 -3.20 0.14
CA ALA A 181 -2.84 -1.82 0.37
C ALA A 181 -2.28 -1.23 1.66
N LYS A 182 -2.20 -2.04 2.74
CA LYS A 182 -1.60 -1.61 4.00
C LYS A 182 -0.12 -1.30 3.83
N LEU A 183 0.61 -2.12 3.07
CA LEU A 183 2.03 -1.91 2.80
C LEU A 183 2.28 -0.57 2.08
N TYR A 184 1.44 -0.20 1.11
CA TYR A 184 1.51 1.11 0.45
C TYR A 184 1.32 2.26 1.43
N TYR A 185 0.27 2.16 2.24
CA TYR A 185 -0.04 3.16 3.25
C TYR A 185 1.13 3.35 4.21
N ASP A 186 1.63 2.26 4.81
CA ASP A 186 2.72 2.30 5.79
C ASP A 186 4.01 2.90 5.19
N ALA A 187 4.33 2.60 3.94
CA ALA A 187 5.52 3.12 3.28
C ALA A 187 5.44 4.63 3.02
N ILE A 188 4.28 5.10 2.57
CA ILE A 188 4.05 6.51 2.24
C ILE A 188 3.95 7.35 3.51
N ASP A 189 3.21 6.87 4.54
CA ASP A 189 3.01 7.56 5.81
C ASP A 189 4.31 7.75 6.60
N LYS A 190 5.10 6.70 6.76
CA LYS A 190 6.40 6.78 7.46
C LYS A 190 7.33 7.84 6.90
N ASN A 191 7.33 8.02 5.59
CA ASN A 191 8.18 9.00 4.92
C ASN A 191 7.59 10.42 5.01
N SER A 192 6.29 10.55 5.08
CA SER A 192 5.61 11.83 5.33
C SER A 192 5.92 12.35 6.73
N GLN A 193 5.84 11.50 7.75
CA GLN A 193 6.17 11.85 9.13
C GLN A 193 7.64 12.26 9.30
N LYS A 194 8.58 11.59 8.62
CA LYS A 194 9.99 11.98 8.63
C LYS A 194 10.25 13.35 8.01
N CYS A 195 9.52 13.72 6.97
CA CYS A 195 9.63 15.06 6.37
C CYS A 195 9.08 16.16 7.30
N ILE A 196 7.97 15.89 7.99
CA ILE A 196 7.37 16.84 8.94
C ILE A 196 8.32 17.07 10.13
N ALA A 197 8.91 16.02 10.70
CA ALA A 197 9.83 16.12 11.82
C ALA A 197 11.08 16.96 11.47
N LYS A 198 11.66 16.79 10.27
CA LYS A 198 12.80 17.59 9.83
C LYS A 198 12.50 19.09 9.66
N ASN A 199 11.30 19.42 9.19
CA ASN A 199 10.90 20.84 9.01
C ASN A 199 10.52 21.53 10.31
N GLN A 200 10.45 20.83 11.43
CA GLN A 200 10.22 21.38 12.77
C GLN A 200 11.52 21.62 13.57
N GLU A 201 12.64 21.09 13.06
CA GLU A 201 13.98 21.24 13.66
C GLU A 201 14.82 22.36 13.00
N GLU A 202 14.33 22.95 11.90
CA GLU A 202 14.89 24.17 11.25
C GLU A 202 14.13 25.45 11.67
#